data_4e93214f458fcb4c5de2d39b1e6d9d26
#
_entry.id   4e93214f458fcb4c5de2d39b1e6d9d26
#
_cell.length_a   1.000
_cell.length_b   1.000
_cell.length_c   1.000
_cell.angle_alpha   90.00
_cell.angle_beta   90.00
_cell.angle_gamma   90.00
#
_symmetry.space_group_name_H-M   'P 1'
#
loop_
_entity.id
_entity.type
_entity.pdbx_description
1 polymer ?
#
loop_
_entity_poly.entity_id
_entity_poly.type
_entity_poly.pdbx_seq_one_letter_code
_entity_poly.pdbx_strand_id
1 'polypeptide(L)'
;MSIFSPQEQTFLARHGFSEEDVYDGRGQGKRWREYKAKEAGKILILTSSPCRAEGHFIRTRAGHCAQCKPANIGFTARESASGYVYIAGSLLGRVIKIGVAGDMGQRARQLNSERYGGHGDWSVLIHVWVDDCGKIERTISDRIKGERVYATYWKDGLEQTAKEMIQCSFSTAFKAYTEIVGSIVNEQRYLAQWHEYEFSS
;
A
#
# COMPACT_ATOMS: atom_id res chain seq x y z
N MET A 1 -27.08 15.32 -19.28
CA MET A 1 -26.33 16.45 -18.67
C MET A 1 -25.35 15.86 -17.66
N SER A 2 -24.08 16.29 -17.71
CA SER A 2 -23.09 15.89 -16.72
C SER A 2 -23.43 16.46 -15.33
N ILE A 3 -23.13 15.69 -14.30
CA ILE A 3 -23.27 16.11 -12.89
C ILE A 3 -22.04 16.88 -12.40
N PHE A 4 -20.99 16.92 -13.22
CA PHE A 4 -19.70 17.59 -12.93
C PHE A 4 -19.65 18.97 -13.59
N SER A 5 -19.06 19.91 -12.90
CA SER A 5 -18.72 21.21 -13.47
C SER A 5 -17.62 21.10 -14.54
N PRO A 6 -17.48 22.08 -15.47
CA PRO A 6 -16.41 22.06 -16.45
C PRO A 6 -15.00 21.99 -15.83
N GLN A 7 -14.81 22.59 -14.65
CA GLN A 7 -13.54 22.53 -13.91
C GLN A 7 -13.23 21.12 -13.40
N GLU A 8 -14.24 20.42 -12.89
CA GLU A 8 -14.12 19.04 -12.42
C GLU A 8 -13.85 18.08 -13.57
N GLN A 9 -14.54 18.24 -14.71
CA GLN A 9 -14.27 17.47 -15.93
C GLN A 9 -12.82 17.66 -16.43
N THR A 10 -12.35 18.92 -16.46
CA THR A 10 -10.96 19.22 -16.81
C THR A 10 -9.96 18.59 -15.85
N PHE A 11 -10.26 18.62 -14.55
CA PHE A 11 -9.43 17.99 -13.53
C PHE A 11 -9.35 16.47 -13.74
N LEU A 12 -10.49 15.82 -13.92
CA LEU A 12 -10.56 14.37 -14.14
C LEU A 12 -9.76 13.97 -15.38
N ALA A 13 -10.01 14.61 -16.51
CA ALA A 13 -9.31 14.34 -17.78
C ALA A 13 -7.79 14.51 -17.65
N ARG A 14 -7.33 15.57 -16.97
CA ARG A 14 -5.90 15.83 -16.73
C ARG A 14 -5.22 14.70 -15.95
N HIS A 15 -5.95 14.03 -15.08
CA HIS A 15 -5.44 12.94 -14.24
C HIS A 15 -5.79 11.55 -14.78
N GLY A 16 -6.29 11.44 -16.01
CA GLY A 16 -6.59 10.16 -16.67
C GLY A 16 -7.86 9.49 -16.16
N PHE A 17 -8.79 10.25 -15.60
CA PHE A 17 -10.10 9.78 -15.14
C PHE A 17 -11.22 10.30 -16.04
N SER A 18 -12.27 9.50 -16.15
CA SER A 18 -13.55 9.88 -16.70
C SER A 18 -14.58 10.15 -15.59
N GLU A 19 -15.76 10.66 -15.93
CA GLU A 19 -16.87 10.80 -14.98
C GLU A 19 -17.30 9.44 -14.42
N GLU A 20 -17.19 8.38 -15.23
CA GLU A 20 -17.52 7.01 -14.83
C GLU A 20 -16.59 6.47 -13.75
N ASP A 21 -15.38 7.01 -13.58
CA ASP A 21 -14.42 6.60 -12.56
C ASP A 21 -14.71 7.19 -11.18
N VAL A 22 -15.71 8.07 -11.10
CA VAL A 22 -16.10 8.75 -9.86
C VAL A 22 -17.41 8.18 -9.34
N TYR A 23 -17.43 7.80 -8.08
CA TYR A 23 -18.66 7.40 -7.39
C TYR A 23 -19.47 8.63 -6.99
N ASP A 24 -20.75 8.70 -7.35
CA ASP A 24 -21.65 9.75 -6.86
C ASP A 24 -22.10 9.44 -5.43
N GLY A 25 -21.45 10.06 -4.48
CA GLY A 25 -21.71 9.93 -3.04
C GLY A 25 -22.47 11.11 -2.45
N ARG A 26 -23.07 11.97 -3.29
CA ARG A 26 -23.85 13.13 -2.81
C ARG A 26 -25.06 12.67 -2.01
N GLY A 27 -25.38 13.40 -0.95
CA GLY A 27 -26.47 13.04 -0.03
C GLY A 27 -26.19 11.85 0.88
N GLN A 28 -25.06 11.18 0.74
CA GLN A 28 -24.73 10.00 1.53
C GLN A 28 -23.80 10.34 2.71
N GLY A 29 -23.98 9.63 3.83
CA GLY A 29 -23.07 9.70 4.97
C GLY A 29 -21.66 9.17 4.62
N LYS A 30 -20.62 9.72 5.27
CA LYS A 30 -19.22 9.45 4.95
C LYS A 30 -18.90 7.95 4.86
N ARG A 31 -19.22 7.18 5.90
CA ARG A 31 -18.90 5.73 5.94
C ARG A 31 -19.60 4.94 4.84
N TRP A 32 -20.84 5.31 4.53
CA TRP A 32 -21.63 4.62 3.52
C TRP A 32 -21.11 4.87 2.11
N ARG A 33 -20.83 6.12 1.76
CA ARG A 33 -20.27 6.43 0.43
C ARG A 33 -18.88 5.84 0.20
N GLU A 34 -18.02 5.80 1.25
CA GLU A 34 -16.70 5.16 1.19
C GLU A 34 -16.82 3.65 0.95
N TYR A 35 -17.75 3.00 1.66
CA TYR A 35 -18.06 1.59 1.46
C TYR A 35 -18.58 1.32 0.04
N LYS A 36 -19.58 2.07 -0.42
CA LYS A 36 -20.16 1.91 -1.76
C LYS A 36 -19.18 2.21 -2.89
N ALA A 37 -18.34 3.22 -2.74
CA ALA A 37 -17.25 3.48 -3.68
C ALA A 37 -16.25 2.32 -3.75
N LYS A 38 -15.95 1.67 -2.61
CA LYS A 38 -15.11 0.47 -2.58
C LYS A 38 -15.76 -0.69 -3.32
N GLU A 39 -17.02 -0.99 -3.06
CA GLU A 39 -17.77 -2.04 -3.78
C GLU A 39 -17.78 -1.80 -5.30
N ALA A 40 -17.92 -0.53 -5.72
CA ALA A 40 -17.89 -0.13 -7.12
C ALA A 40 -16.46 -0.04 -7.73
N GLY A 41 -15.41 -0.37 -6.98
CA GLY A 41 -14.01 -0.25 -7.42
C GLY A 41 -13.52 1.19 -7.65
N LYS A 42 -14.24 2.21 -7.13
CA LYS A 42 -13.92 3.63 -7.36
C LYS A 42 -13.03 4.19 -6.26
N ILE A 43 -12.01 4.93 -6.65
CA ILE A 43 -11.11 5.63 -5.71
C ILE A 43 -11.47 7.11 -5.53
N LEU A 44 -12.28 7.66 -6.43
CA LEU A 44 -12.79 9.02 -6.37
C LEU A 44 -14.28 9.03 -6.04
N ILE A 45 -14.70 10.05 -5.28
CA ILE A 45 -16.08 10.25 -4.82
C ILE A 45 -16.46 11.71 -5.02
N LEU A 46 -17.58 11.96 -5.71
CA LEU A 46 -18.24 13.27 -5.73
C LEU A 46 -19.07 13.41 -4.45
N THR A 47 -18.93 14.53 -3.74
CA THR A 47 -19.59 14.78 -2.46
C THR A 47 -20.46 16.04 -2.51
N SER A 48 -21.48 16.15 -1.66
CA SER A 48 -22.29 17.37 -1.52
C SER A 48 -21.55 18.47 -0.74
N SER A 49 -20.54 18.11 0.07
CA SER A 49 -19.85 19.06 0.93
C SER A 49 -18.55 19.50 0.28
N PRO A 50 -18.36 20.81 0.06
CA PRO A 50 -17.11 21.33 -0.51
C PRO A 50 -15.91 21.13 0.43
N CYS A 51 -14.70 21.17 -0.10
CA CYS A 51 -13.51 21.20 0.74
C CYS A 51 -13.34 22.59 1.39
N ARG A 52 -12.77 22.59 2.57
CA ARG A 52 -12.61 23.82 3.36
C ARG A 52 -11.64 24.83 2.74
N ALA A 53 -10.68 24.35 1.92
CA ALA A 53 -9.65 25.22 1.35
C ALA A 53 -10.19 25.98 0.12
N GLU A 54 -10.66 25.22 -0.90
CA GLU A 54 -10.93 25.76 -2.23
C GLU A 54 -12.35 25.43 -2.76
N GLY A 55 -13.22 24.91 -1.92
CA GLY A 55 -14.61 24.61 -2.31
C GLY A 55 -14.80 23.41 -3.23
N HIS A 56 -13.78 22.57 -3.46
CA HIS A 56 -13.86 21.41 -4.35
C HIS A 56 -14.73 20.28 -3.80
N PHE A 57 -15.36 19.50 -4.69
CA PHE A 57 -16.28 18.43 -4.30
C PHE A 57 -15.74 17.02 -4.54
N ILE A 58 -14.69 16.84 -5.36
CA ILE A 58 -14.10 15.52 -5.60
C ILE A 58 -13.13 15.16 -4.48
N ARG A 59 -13.41 14.03 -3.82
CA ARG A 59 -12.59 13.45 -2.75
C ARG A 59 -11.97 12.14 -3.20
N THR A 60 -10.85 11.77 -2.62
CA THR A 60 -10.43 10.36 -2.66
C THR A 60 -11.31 9.55 -1.73
N ARG A 61 -11.35 8.23 -1.90
CA ARG A 61 -12.06 7.31 -1.00
C ARG A 61 -11.57 7.42 0.46
N ALA A 62 -10.31 7.80 0.68
CA ALA A 62 -9.77 8.10 2.00
C ALA A 62 -10.28 9.44 2.59
N GLY A 63 -11.08 10.21 1.85
CA GLY A 63 -11.70 11.45 2.31
C GLY A 63 -10.89 12.73 2.04
N HIS A 64 -9.71 12.64 1.44
CA HIS A 64 -8.89 13.80 1.09
C HIS A 64 -9.44 14.52 -0.15
N CYS A 65 -9.30 15.83 -0.22
CA CYS A 65 -9.61 16.57 -1.44
C CYS A 65 -8.63 16.17 -2.55
N ALA A 66 -9.16 15.58 -3.63
CA ALA A 66 -8.35 15.14 -4.77
C ALA A 66 -7.78 16.33 -5.56
N GLN A 67 -8.54 17.42 -5.66
CA GLN A 67 -8.17 18.60 -6.45
C GLN A 67 -7.13 19.47 -5.75
N CYS A 68 -7.22 19.66 -4.42
CA CYS A 68 -6.19 20.41 -3.67
C CYS A 68 -4.85 19.68 -3.60
N LYS A 69 -4.87 18.35 -3.55
CA LYS A 69 -3.65 17.53 -3.47
C LYS A 69 -3.78 16.26 -4.31
N PRO A 70 -3.55 16.35 -5.63
CA PRO A 70 -3.70 15.21 -6.55
C PRO A 70 -2.84 13.99 -6.20
N ALA A 71 -1.69 14.18 -5.55
CA ALA A 71 -0.86 13.09 -5.06
C ALA A 71 -1.62 12.10 -4.14
N ASN A 72 -2.68 12.57 -3.46
CA ASN A 72 -3.55 11.71 -2.65
C ASN A 72 -4.31 10.66 -3.47
N ILE A 73 -4.50 10.87 -4.78
CA ILE A 73 -5.14 9.90 -5.67
C ILE A 73 -4.24 8.66 -5.78
N GLY A 74 -2.98 8.85 -6.16
CA GLY A 74 -2.01 7.76 -6.27
C GLY A 74 -1.74 7.06 -4.93
N PHE A 75 -1.74 7.82 -3.84
CA PHE A 75 -1.64 7.26 -2.50
C PHE A 75 -2.85 6.36 -2.18
N THR A 76 -4.08 6.87 -2.39
CA THR A 76 -5.31 6.11 -2.15
C THR A 76 -5.41 4.87 -3.03
N ALA A 77 -5.00 4.96 -4.30
CA ALA A 77 -4.98 3.83 -5.22
C ALA A 77 -4.08 2.70 -4.69
N ARG A 78 -2.86 3.02 -4.27
CA ARG A 78 -1.91 2.04 -3.69
C ARG A 78 -2.42 1.43 -2.39
N GLU A 79 -2.94 2.25 -1.49
CA GLU A 79 -3.50 1.81 -0.20
C GLU A 79 -4.67 0.85 -0.37
N SER A 80 -5.45 1.06 -1.41
CA SER A 80 -6.71 0.38 -1.68
C SER A 80 -6.61 -0.75 -2.70
N ALA A 81 -5.45 -0.98 -3.26
CA ALA A 81 -5.24 -2.07 -4.21
C ALA A 81 -5.34 -3.43 -3.52
N SER A 82 -5.86 -4.43 -4.24
CA SER A 82 -5.69 -5.83 -3.86
C SER A 82 -4.31 -6.29 -4.29
N GLY A 83 -3.66 -7.10 -3.47
CA GLY A 83 -2.31 -7.59 -3.75
C GLY A 83 -1.77 -8.44 -2.62
N TYR A 84 -0.57 -8.95 -2.83
CA TYR A 84 0.13 -9.68 -1.79
C TYR A 84 0.73 -8.73 -0.76
N VAL A 85 0.50 -9.00 0.52
CA VAL A 85 1.32 -8.51 1.62
C VAL A 85 2.29 -9.62 1.99
N TYR A 86 3.57 -9.29 2.11
CA TYR A 86 4.61 -10.28 2.33
C TYR A 86 5.62 -9.86 3.40
N ILE A 87 6.26 -10.87 4.01
CA ILE A 87 7.49 -10.71 4.78
C ILE A 87 8.64 -11.27 3.94
N ALA A 88 9.69 -10.49 3.77
CA ALA A 88 10.95 -10.94 3.21
C ALA A 88 12.09 -10.69 4.20
N GLY A 89 13.14 -11.52 4.14
CA GLY A 89 14.33 -11.40 4.97
C GLY A 89 15.60 -11.43 4.13
N SER A 90 16.63 -10.73 4.61
CA SER A 90 18.02 -10.83 4.14
C SER A 90 18.87 -11.39 5.28
N LEU A 91 19.56 -12.52 5.04
CA LEU A 91 20.48 -13.12 6.00
C LEU A 91 21.74 -12.26 6.14
N LEU A 92 22.26 -11.77 5.02
CA LEU A 92 23.45 -10.91 5.00
C LEU A 92 23.19 -9.59 5.72
N GLY A 93 22.01 -9.00 5.50
CA GLY A 93 21.61 -7.74 6.14
C GLY A 93 21.13 -7.91 7.57
N ARG A 94 20.76 -9.14 7.98
CA ARG A 94 20.07 -9.42 9.26
C ARG A 94 18.85 -8.53 9.48
N VAL A 95 18.07 -8.33 8.41
CA VAL A 95 16.90 -7.44 8.38
C VAL A 95 15.69 -8.15 7.79
N ILE A 96 14.53 -7.72 8.25
CA ILE A 96 13.21 -8.10 7.75
C ILE A 96 12.60 -6.91 7.01
N LYS A 97 11.81 -7.20 5.99
CA LYS A 97 11.03 -6.22 5.26
C LYS A 97 9.58 -6.67 5.17
N ILE A 98 8.65 -5.76 5.44
CA ILE A 98 7.25 -5.91 5.03
C ILE A 98 7.06 -5.16 3.73
N GLY A 99 6.25 -5.70 2.83
CA GLY A 99 5.97 -5.04 1.56
C GLY A 99 4.73 -5.56 0.87
N VAL A 100 4.39 -4.91 -0.24
CA VAL A 100 3.27 -5.28 -1.11
C VAL A 100 3.75 -5.59 -2.52
N ALA A 101 3.04 -6.48 -3.22
CA ALA A 101 3.31 -6.82 -4.60
C ALA A 101 2.05 -7.33 -5.32
N GLY A 102 1.96 -7.08 -6.63
CA GLY A 102 0.96 -7.72 -7.49
C GLY A 102 1.37 -9.14 -7.92
N ASP A 103 2.68 -9.38 -8.03
CA ASP A 103 3.27 -10.68 -8.40
C ASP A 103 4.49 -10.97 -7.49
N MET A 104 4.43 -12.06 -6.75
CA MET A 104 5.48 -12.45 -5.81
C MET A 104 6.75 -12.98 -6.50
N GLY A 105 6.62 -13.67 -7.64
CA GLY A 105 7.76 -14.16 -8.39
C GLY A 105 8.58 -13.03 -9.00
N GLN A 106 7.91 -12.03 -9.56
CA GLN A 106 8.55 -10.82 -10.05
C GLN A 106 9.19 -10.03 -8.89
N ARG A 107 8.47 -9.89 -7.77
CA ARG A 107 8.94 -9.10 -6.62
C ARG A 107 10.20 -9.69 -5.99
N ALA A 108 10.26 -11.00 -5.81
CA ALA A 108 11.44 -11.66 -5.26
C ALA A 108 12.70 -11.43 -6.14
N ARG A 109 12.54 -11.55 -7.48
CA ARG A 109 13.62 -11.24 -8.41
C ARG A 109 14.05 -9.78 -8.36
N GLN A 110 13.07 -8.86 -8.29
CA GLN A 110 13.31 -7.42 -8.26
C GLN A 110 14.09 -6.99 -7.00
N LEU A 111 13.73 -7.48 -5.81
CA LEU A 111 14.44 -7.17 -4.57
C LEU A 111 15.93 -7.52 -4.68
N ASN A 112 16.25 -8.66 -5.29
CA ASN A 112 17.62 -9.14 -5.44
C ASN A 112 18.36 -8.43 -6.57
N SER A 113 17.74 -8.23 -7.73
CA SER A 113 18.38 -7.56 -8.88
C SER A 113 18.66 -6.08 -8.61
N GLU A 114 17.76 -5.38 -7.93
CA GLU A 114 17.95 -3.99 -7.49
C GLU A 114 18.86 -3.89 -6.25
N ARG A 115 19.23 -5.02 -5.63
CA ARG A 115 19.94 -5.08 -4.35
C ARG A 115 19.28 -4.15 -3.32
N TYR A 116 17.99 -4.33 -3.10
CA TYR A 116 17.21 -3.47 -2.23
C TYR A 116 17.88 -3.28 -0.86
N GLY A 117 18.15 -2.02 -0.49
CA GLY A 117 18.86 -1.69 0.75
C GLY A 117 20.31 -2.21 0.80
N GLY A 118 20.96 -2.46 -0.36
CA GLY A 118 22.32 -2.97 -0.48
C GLY A 118 22.43 -4.50 -0.45
N HIS A 119 21.32 -5.23 -0.27
CA HIS A 119 21.32 -6.70 -0.11
C HIS A 119 20.78 -7.40 -1.35
N GLY A 120 21.42 -8.47 -1.79
CA GLY A 120 21.04 -9.28 -2.95
C GLY A 120 20.62 -10.71 -2.60
N ASP A 121 20.30 -10.97 -1.33
CA ASP A 121 19.95 -12.29 -0.78
C ASP A 121 18.54 -12.32 -0.19
N TRP A 122 17.65 -11.46 -0.67
CA TRP A 122 16.26 -11.40 -0.20
C TRP A 122 15.51 -12.68 -0.51
N SER A 123 14.91 -13.27 0.51
CA SER A 123 13.98 -14.39 0.40
C SER A 123 12.61 -13.99 0.94
N VAL A 124 11.56 -14.34 0.19
CA VAL A 124 10.18 -14.16 0.65
C VAL A 124 9.83 -15.30 1.61
N LEU A 125 9.53 -14.97 2.85
CA LEU A 125 9.32 -15.92 3.94
C LEU A 125 7.84 -16.32 4.08
N ILE A 126 6.94 -15.35 3.87
CA ILE A 126 5.50 -15.56 3.87
C ILE A 126 4.83 -14.49 3.02
N HIS A 127 3.71 -14.83 2.41
CA HIS A 127 2.85 -13.89 1.71
C HIS A 127 1.39 -14.33 1.72
N VAL A 128 0.49 -13.35 1.51
CA VAL A 128 -0.95 -13.57 1.44
C VAL A 128 -1.58 -12.53 0.52
N TRP A 129 -2.61 -12.93 -0.22
CA TRP A 129 -3.41 -12.02 -1.04
C TRP A 129 -4.49 -11.37 -0.18
N VAL A 130 -4.58 -10.04 -0.21
CA VAL A 130 -5.57 -9.26 0.56
C VAL A 130 -6.05 -8.05 -0.22
N ASP A 131 -7.22 -7.56 0.13
CA ASP A 131 -7.69 -6.24 -0.27
C ASP A 131 -7.06 -5.16 0.63
N ASP A 132 -6.96 -3.94 0.10
CA ASP A 132 -6.34 -2.80 0.80
C ASP A 132 -4.90 -3.12 1.27
N CYS A 133 -4.13 -3.83 0.41
CA CYS A 133 -2.82 -4.37 0.77
C CYS A 133 -1.83 -3.31 1.30
N GLY A 134 -1.83 -2.10 0.74
CA GLY A 134 -0.97 -1.02 1.20
C GLY A 134 -1.33 -0.52 2.61
N LYS A 135 -2.63 -0.47 2.94
CA LYS A 135 -3.09 -0.12 4.29
C LYS A 135 -2.70 -1.21 5.29
N ILE A 136 -2.88 -2.48 4.90
CA ILE A 136 -2.53 -3.64 5.74
C ILE A 136 -1.02 -3.68 5.98
N GLU A 137 -0.20 -3.52 4.94
CA GLU A 137 1.26 -3.46 5.03
C GLU A 137 1.73 -2.40 6.02
N ARG A 138 1.22 -1.17 5.90
CA ARG A 138 1.55 -0.09 6.83
C ARG A 138 1.14 -0.43 8.26
N THR A 139 -0.07 -0.97 8.47
CA THR A 139 -0.56 -1.34 9.80
C THR A 139 0.31 -2.42 10.45
N ILE A 140 0.77 -3.41 9.69
CA ILE A 140 1.71 -4.44 10.16
C ILE A 140 3.04 -3.79 10.49
N SER A 141 3.58 -3.00 9.56
CA SER A 141 4.87 -2.33 9.71
C SER A 141 4.93 -1.47 10.97
N ASP A 142 3.85 -0.71 11.27
CA ASP A 142 3.76 0.14 12.46
C ASP A 142 3.71 -0.64 13.79
N ARG A 143 3.32 -1.92 13.74
CA ARG A 143 3.24 -2.79 14.94
C ARG A 143 4.52 -3.56 15.23
N ILE A 144 5.38 -3.71 14.23
CA ILE A 144 6.63 -4.46 14.42
C ILE A 144 7.55 -3.69 15.36
N LYS A 145 7.98 -4.37 16.42
CA LYS A 145 9.02 -3.87 17.31
C LYS A 145 10.39 -4.20 16.70
N GLY A 146 11.21 -3.18 16.51
CA GLY A 146 12.55 -3.31 15.95
C GLY A 146 13.09 -1.96 15.50
N GLU A 147 14.38 -1.88 15.28
CA GLU A 147 15.02 -0.68 14.77
C GLU A 147 14.78 -0.54 13.28
N ARG A 148 14.39 0.66 12.82
CA ARG A 148 14.27 0.97 11.39
C ARG A 148 15.65 1.16 10.79
N VAL A 149 15.95 0.39 9.75
CA VAL A 149 17.22 0.46 9.01
C VAL A 149 16.98 1.19 7.70
N TYR A 150 17.79 2.20 7.43
CA TYR A 150 17.77 2.97 6.19
C TYR A 150 19.06 2.72 5.43
N ALA A 151 18.95 2.39 4.15
CA ALA A 151 20.11 2.20 3.28
C ALA A 151 19.80 2.68 1.87
N THR A 152 20.81 3.13 1.16
CA THR A 152 20.68 3.53 -0.25
C THR A 152 20.85 2.33 -1.17
N TYR A 153 20.17 2.36 -2.32
CA TYR A 153 20.31 1.40 -3.40
C TYR A 153 19.96 2.08 -4.73
N TRP A 154 20.33 1.47 -5.84
CA TRP A 154 20.09 2.01 -7.17
C TRP A 154 18.87 1.34 -7.82
N LYS A 155 17.97 2.14 -8.35
CA LYS A 155 16.80 1.69 -9.10
C LYS A 155 16.63 2.57 -10.34
N ASP A 156 16.56 1.94 -11.51
CA ASP A 156 16.38 2.63 -12.80
C ASP A 156 17.37 3.80 -13.01
N GLY A 157 18.64 3.61 -12.58
CA GLY A 157 19.69 4.62 -12.66
C GLY A 157 19.60 5.76 -11.63
N LEU A 158 18.65 5.69 -10.69
CA LEU A 158 18.45 6.68 -9.64
C LEU A 158 18.75 6.09 -8.26
N GLU A 159 19.42 6.88 -7.42
CA GLU A 159 19.62 6.54 -6.03
C GLU A 159 18.29 6.61 -5.27
N GLN A 160 17.97 5.56 -4.53
CA GLN A 160 16.77 5.43 -3.71
C GLN A 160 17.14 5.09 -2.27
N THR A 161 16.27 5.43 -1.33
CA THR A 161 16.42 5.02 0.06
C THR A 161 15.42 3.91 0.39
N ALA A 162 15.92 2.77 0.83
CA ALA A 162 15.12 1.69 1.42
C ALA A 162 14.66 2.12 2.82
N LYS A 163 13.34 2.22 3.03
CA LYS A 163 12.74 2.72 4.28
C LYS A 163 11.93 1.67 5.03
N GLU A 164 11.81 0.48 4.46
CA GLU A 164 10.91 -0.56 4.94
C GLU A 164 11.67 -1.74 5.57
N MET A 165 12.96 -1.55 5.85
CA MET A 165 13.79 -2.54 6.53
C MET A 165 13.72 -2.36 8.04
N ILE A 166 13.63 -3.48 8.77
CA ILE A 166 13.53 -3.52 10.23
C ILE A 166 14.51 -4.56 10.75
N GLN A 167 15.34 -4.18 11.70
CA GLN A 167 16.18 -5.12 12.43
C GLN A 167 15.33 -5.79 13.50
N CYS A 168 14.84 -6.97 13.19
CA CYS A 168 14.05 -7.82 14.09
C CYS A 168 14.08 -9.27 13.60
N SER A 169 13.67 -10.21 14.47
CA SER A 169 13.47 -11.61 14.09
C SER A 169 12.24 -11.79 13.20
N PHE A 170 12.24 -12.89 12.41
CA PHE A 170 11.05 -13.30 11.67
C PHE A 170 9.86 -13.52 12.62
N SER A 171 10.05 -14.18 13.75
CA SER A 171 8.97 -14.40 14.74
C SER A 171 8.34 -13.11 15.23
N THR A 172 9.14 -12.04 15.43
CA THR A 172 8.62 -10.72 15.81
C THR A 172 7.75 -10.13 14.71
N ALA A 173 8.23 -10.14 13.47
CA ALA A 173 7.47 -9.66 12.31
C ALA A 173 6.22 -10.50 12.03
N PHE A 174 6.35 -11.82 12.13
CA PHE A 174 5.28 -12.78 11.91
C PHE A 174 4.13 -12.63 12.92
N LYS A 175 4.45 -12.36 14.19
CA LYS A 175 3.43 -12.07 15.22
C LYS A 175 2.59 -10.86 14.83
N ALA A 176 3.23 -9.72 14.47
CA ALA A 176 2.53 -8.52 14.04
C ALA A 176 1.71 -8.77 12.75
N TYR A 177 2.26 -9.59 11.84
CA TYR A 177 1.61 -9.98 10.60
C TYR A 177 0.34 -10.79 10.86
N THR A 178 0.41 -11.85 11.66
CA THR A 178 -0.72 -12.74 11.93
C THR A 178 -1.83 -12.09 12.76
N GLU A 179 -1.50 -11.15 13.63
CA GLU A 179 -2.49 -10.34 14.36
C GLU A 179 -3.41 -9.55 13.43
N ILE A 180 -2.92 -9.14 12.26
CA ILE A 180 -3.68 -8.36 11.28
C ILE A 180 -4.30 -9.26 10.21
N VAL A 181 -3.52 -10.20 9.68
CA VAL A 181 -3.86 -11.00 8.50
C VAL A 181 -4.56 -12.30 8.87
N GLY A 182 -4.28 -12.86 10.04
CA GLY A 182 -4.77 -14.19 10.45
C GLY A 182 -6.29 -14.35 10.54
N SER A 183 -7.03 -13.25 10.66
CA SER A 183 -8.49 -13.23 10.59
C SER A 183 -9.06 -13.06 9.17
N ILE A 184 -8.19 -12.78 8.17
CA ILE A 184 -8.59 -12.38 6.82
C ILE A 184 -8.36 -13.52 5.80
N VAL A 185 -7.52 -14.54 6.11
CA VAL A 185 -6.92 -15.36 5.07
C VAL A 185 -6.97 -16.86 5.29
N ASN A 186 -7.29 -17.57 4.20
CA ASN A 186 -7.34 -19.03 4.13
C ASN A 186 -6.05 -19.68 3.59
N GLU A 187 -5.16 -18.91 2.91
CA GLU A 187 -3.94 -19.47 2.32
C GLU A 187 -2.72 -18.59 2.62
N GLN A 188 -1.83 -19.13 3.43
CA GLN A 188 -0.51 -18.57 3.71
C GLN A 188 0.55 -19.56 3.21
N ARG A 189 1.56 -19.06 2.50
CA ARG A 189 2.70 -19.87 2.07
C ARG A 189 3.94 -19.45 2.83
N TYR A 190 4.61 -20.42 3.44
CA TYR A 190 5.82 -20.25 4.22
C TYR A 190 7.03 -20.78 3.47
N LEU A 191 8.17 -20.10 3.61
CA LEU A 191 9.45 -20.68 3.27
C LEU A 191 9.88 -21.67 4.37
N ALA A 192 10.40 -22.86 3.99
CA ALA A 192 10.81 -23.88 4.95
C ALA A 192 11.95 -23.44 5.89
N GLN A 193 12.80 -22.52 5.42
CA GLN A 193 13.97 -22.03 6.16
C GLN A 193 13.72 -20.74 6.96
N TRP A 194 12.48 -20.36 7.24
CA TRP A 194 12.18 -19.13 7.98
C TRP A 194 12.91 -19.03 9.34
N HIS A 195 13.22 -20.14 9.97
CA HIS A 195 13.95 -20.22 11.25
C HIS A 195 15.38 -19.67 11.18
N GLU A 196 15.99 -19.57 10.00
CA GLU A 196 17.30 -18.94 9.80
C GLU A 196 17.24 -17.42 9.99
N TYR A 197 16.06 -16.85 9.93
CA TYR A 197 15.79 -15.40 10.04
C TYR A 197 15.41 -14.96 11.47
N GLU A 198 15.75 -15.76 12.47
CA GLU A 198 15.58 -15.44 13.89
C GLU A 198 16.78 -14.60 14.37
N PHE A 199 16.84 -13.35 13.92
CA PHE A 199 17.91 -12.43 14.31
C PHE A 199 17.70 -11.96 15.75
N SER A 200 18.77 -12.01 16.57
CA SER A 200 18.80 -11.38 17.89
C SER A 200 18.81 -9.86 17.71
N SER A 201 17.93 -9.18 18.44
CA SER A 201 17.96 -7.72 18.57
C SER A 201 19.15 -7.28 19.38
#